data_d0b333ef1ffabe9ddade3c49ea57674b
#
_entry.id   d0b333ef1ffabe9ddade3c49ea57674b
#
_cell.length_a   1.000
_cell.length_b   1.000
_cell.length_c   1.000
_cell.angle_alpha   90.00
_cell.angle_beta   90.00
_cell.angle_gamma   90.00
#
_symmetry.space_group_name_H-M   'P 1'
#
loop_
_entity.id
_entity.type
_entity.pdbx_description
1 polymer ?
#
loop_
_entity_poly.entity_id
_entity_poly.type
_entity_poly.pdbx_seq_one_letter_code
_entity_poly.pdbx_strand_id
1 'polypeptide(L)'
;MTLDENQAAQPEPVSPTADTLTEPSAGTFPTAPTSPILRISSWPPAQPTFRRRETFPIGLTIALTTLAIVLIVGGLGFAIYSTTTQYGASLHTQVTAQARATVAAQGTALAKTQTPSAALATAQAAIDATATAQSAATATATAATEQVTATATALQDMYRQITSKTPTLDDSLSDNTRGNKWTEGTASAKSACVFTGGTYHVIESQLGFLQPCFAEATDFNNFAYQVQMNITKGSEGGMLFRANNARGQYYLFRIDTQGTYTLEVYNNGQLTTLSSGHTLAITLGLKQTNQVAVIANHTNFYLYINQQYVATVTDTTFSSGQIGVAALDYSTPTEVEFSNVQVWKL
;
A
#
# COMPACT_ATOMS: atom_id res chain seq x y z
N MET A 1 33.07 60.98 -63.33
CA MET A 1 31.85 61.84 -63.41
C MET A 1 31.09 61.60 -62.17
N THR A 2 31.08 62.54 -61.29
CA THR A 2 30.17 63.00 -60.23
C THR A 2 29.92 61.97 -59.10
N LEU A 3 30.56 62.11 -57.93
CA LEU A 3 30.23 62.96 -56.77
C LEU A 3 28.80 62.78 -56.30
N ASP A 4 28.60 62.29 -55.07
CA ASP A 4 28.12 63.15 -54.01
C ASP A 4 28.31 62.56 -52.63
N GLU A 5 28.76 63.41 -51.74
CA GLU A 5 28.87 63.30 -50.30
C GLU A 5 27.49 63.21 -49.62
N ASN A 6 27.39 62.46 -48.55
CA ASN A 6 26.65 63.04 -47.41
C ASN A 6 27.16 62.44 -46.10
N GLN A 7 27.93 63.25 -45.41
CA GLN A 7 28.43 63.14 -44.06
C GLN A 7 27.27 63.52 -43.10
N ALA A 8 26.80 62.65 -42.27
CA ALA A 8 25.91 63.02 -41.17
C ALA A 8 26.53 62.67 -39.83
N ALA A 9 26.60 63.69 -39.02
CA ALA A 9 27.28 63.83 -37.75
C ALA A 9 26.90 62.88 -36.67
N GLN A 10 27.89 62.43 -35.90
CA GLN A 10 27.71 61.80 -34.58
C GLN A 10 27.35 62.87 -33.55
N PRO A 11 26.34 62.57 -32.65
CA PRO A 11 26.19 63.38 -31.43
C PRO A 11 27.12 62.91 -30.32
N GLU A 12 27.70 63.86 -29.58
CA GLU A 12 28.54 63.70 -28.41
C GLU A 12 27.84 63.00 -27.23
N PRO A 13 28.58 62.30 -26.32
CA PRO A 13 27.99 61.69 -25.14
C PRO A 13 27.76 62.77 -24.05
N VAL A 14 26.49 62.85 -23.63
CA VAL A 14 26.05 63.62 -22.47
C VAL A 14 26.28 62.82 -21.22
N SER A 15 27.10 63.33 -20.29
CA SER A 15 27.23 62.78 -18.92
C SER A 15 25.95 62.97 -18.16
N PRO A 16 25.39 61.87 -17.52
CA PRO A 16 24.28 62.05 -16.61
C PRO A 16 24.75 62.45 -15.22
N THR A 17 24.18 63.53 -14.74
CA THR A 17 24.18 64.04 -13.37
C THR A 17 23.71 62.97 -12.41
N ALA A 18 24.37 62.86 -11.25
CA ALA A 18 24.00 61.99 -10.15
C ALA A 18 22.65 62.40 -9.56
N ASP A 19 21.62 61.63 -9.85
CA ASP A 19 20.36 61.69 -9.12
C ASP A 19 20.41 60.65 -7.99
N THR A 20 20.16 61.17 -6.80
CA THR A 20 20.03 60.44 -5.53
C THR A 20 18.95 59.39 -5.64
N LEU A 21 19.34 58.13 -5.76
CA LEU A 21 18.39 57.02 -5.68
C LEU A 21 17.94 56.84 -4.23
N THR A 22 16.72 57.25 -3.95
CA THR A 22 15.95 56.85 -2.77
C THR A 22 15.73 55.34 -2.82
N GLU A 23 16.23 54.60 -1.82
CA GLU A 23 15.98 53.17 -1.65
C GLU A 23 14.48 52.91 -1.67
N PRO A 24 13.96 51.98 -2.49
CA PRO A 24 12.60 51.50 -2.35
C PRO A 24 12.52 50.62 -1.10
N SER A 25 11.67 51.03 -0.17
CA SER A 25 11.17 50.26 0.97
C SER A 25 10.95 48.78 0.56
N ALA A 26 11.57 47.89 1.34
CA ALA A 26 11.43 46.46 1.19
C ALA A 26 9.95 46.06 1.22
N GLY A 27 9.38 45.84 0.04
CA GLY A 27 8.09 45.22 -0.13
C GLY A 27 8.20 43.76 0.38
N THR A 28 7.44 43.47 1.42
CA THR A 28 7.20 42.11 1.90
C THR A 28 6.75 41.23 0.73
N PHE A 29 7.62 40.34 0.29
CA PHE A 29 7.23 39.25 -0.60
C PHE A 29 6.19 38.37 0.15
N PRO A 30 5.08 38.04 -0.47
CA PRO A 30 4.17 37.03 0.12
C PRO A 30 4.96 35.74 0.26
N THR A 31 5.13 35.29 1.49
CA THR A 31 5.65 33.95 1.83
C THR A 31 4.79 32.93 1.10
N ALA A 32 5.42 32.12 0.26
CA ALA A 32 4.79 30.95 -0.33
C ALA A 32 4.13 30.11 0.77
N PRO A 33 2.95 29.53 0.53
CA PRO A 33 2.29 28.73 1.53
C PRO A 33 3.21 27.54 1.86
N THR A 34 3.67 27.52 3.10
CA THR A 34 4.45 26.42 3.66
C THR A 34 3.57 25.20 3.65
N SER A 35 3.90 24.18 2.88
CA SER A 35 3.22 22.90 2.93
C SER A 35 3.21 22.39 4.38
N PRO A 36 2.08 21.97 4.93
CA PRO A 36 2.02 21.56 6.32
C PRO A 36 2.91 20.33 6.53
N ILE A 37 3.93 20.48 7.35
CA ILE A 37 4.70 19.37 7.87
C ILE A 37 3.81 18.68 8.91
N LEU A 38 3.33 17.49 8.58
CA LEU A 38 2.38 16.76 9.40
C LEU A 38 3.12 15.87 10.38
N ARG A 39 2.99 16.21 11.65
CA ARG A 39 3.41 15.33 12.72
C ARG A 39 2.45 14.14 12.77
N ILE A 40 2.93 12.94 12.54
CA ILE A 40 2.19 11.74 12.88
C ILE A 40 2.06 11.78 14.40
N SER A 41 0.86 12.12 14.88
CA SER A 41 0.59 12.20 16.33
C SER A 41 1.03 10.89 16.96
N SER A 42 1.93 11.03 17.92
CA SER A 42 2.55 10.01 18.73
C SER A 42 1.82 8.67 18.73
N TRP A 43 2.32 7.72 17.95
CA TRP A 43 2.09 6.33 18.20
C TRP A 43 2.80 6.01 19.52
N PRO A 44 2.10 5.54 20.54
CA PRO A 44 2.80 5.07 21.73
C PRO A 44 3.62 3.85 21.31
N PRO A 45 4.90 3.77 21.68
CA PRO A 45 5.66 2.53 21.49
C PRO A 45 4.92 1.43 22.25
N ALA A 46 4.53 0.38 21.55
CA ALA A 46 4.01 -0.82 22.16
C ALA A 46 5.10 -1.44 23.01
N GLN A 47 5.14 -1.08 24.29
CA GLN A 47 5.93 -1.79 25.28
C GLN A 47 5.21 -3.09 25.60
N PRO A 48 5.82 -4.25 25.43
CA PRO A 48 5.26 -5.49 25.92
C PRO A 48 5.36 -5.49 27.45
N THR A 49 4.30 -5.08 28.12
CA THR A 49 4.16 -5.34 29.56
C THR A 49 3.84 -6.82 29.75
N PHE A 50 4.82 -7.60 30.12
CA PHE A 50 4.61 -8.94 30.65
C PHE A 50 3.84 -8.83 31.95
N ARG A 51 2.51 -8.94 31.88
CA ARG A 51 1.67 -9.18 33.06
C ARG A 51 1.63 -10.68 33.31
N ARG A 52 2.22 -11.12 34.42
CA ARG A 52 2.07 -12.44 35.00
C ARG A 52 0.58 -12.74 35.17
N ARG A 53 0.07 -13.74 34.45
CA ARG A 53 -1.31 -14.18 34.57
C ARG A 53 -1.44 -15.23 35.64
N GLU A 54 -2.31 -14.95 36.59
CA GLU A 54 -2.87 -15.95 37.49
C GLU A 54 -3.86 -16.85 36.75
N THR A 55 -3.89 -18.10 37.16
CA THR A 55 -4.63 -19.19 36.58
C THR A 55 -6.11 -19.08 36.85
N PHE A 56 -6.95 -19.12 35.80
CA PHE A 56 -8.37 -19.43 35.90
C PHE A 56 -8.71 -20.66 35.06
N PRO A 57 -9.32 -21.68 35.67
CA PRO A 57 -9.71 -22.91 34.99
C PRO A 57 -11.20 -22.89 34.62
N ILE A 58 -11.64 -22.32 33.57
CA ILE A 58 -12.93 -22.59 32.91
C ILE A 58 -12.98 -21.79 31.60
N GLY A 59 -12.29 -22.25 30.57
CA GLY A 59 -12.29 -21.59 29.27
C GLY A 59 -11.57 -22.39 28.18
N LEU A 60 -11.06 -23.55 28.56
CA LEU A 60 -10.13 -24.30 27.71
C LEU A 60 -10.81 -25.04 26.56
N THR A 61 -12.11 -25.33 26.63
CA THR A 61 -12.82 -26.09 25.60
C THR A 61 -13.32 -25.24 24.43
N ILE A 62 -13.69 -23.98 24.66
CA ILE A 62 -14.14 -23.08 23.58
C ILE A 62 -12.94 -22.46 22.84
N ALA A 63 -11.84 -22.21 23.53
CA ALA A 63 -10.63 -21.67 22.91
C ALA A 63 -9.91 -22.66 21.98
N LEU A 64 -10.02 -23.97 22.25
CA LEU A 64 -9.42 -24.99 21.40
C LEU A 64 -10.19 -25.22 20.09
N THR A 65 -11.50 -25.04 20.06
CA THR A 65 -12.30 -25.17 18.83
C THR A 65 -12.14 -23.96 17.92
N THR A 66 -12.06 -22.75 18.46
CA THR A 66 -11.81 -21.54 17.67
C THR A 66 -10.37 -21.45 17.16
N LEU A 67 -9.40 -21.88 17.95
CA LEU A 67 -7.99 -21.95 17.51
C LEU A 67 -7.79 -22.99 16.39
N ALA A 68 -8.51 -24.14 16.44
CA ALA A 68 -8.46 -25.14 15.38
C ALA A 68 -9.03 -24.61 14.05
N ILE A 69 -10.08 -23.81 14.08
CA ILE A 69 -10.69 -23.20 12.88
C ILE A 69 -9.78 -22.12 12.31
N VAL A 70 -9.19 -21.28 13.14
CA VAL A 70 -8.25 -20.22 12.69
C VAL A 70 -6.96 -20.82 12.14
N LEU A 71 -6.45 -21.91 12.72
CA LEU A 71 -5.27 -22.60 12.20
C LEU A 71 -5.55 -23.38 10.90
N ILE A 72 -6.78 -23.86 10.70
CA ILE A 72 -7.18 -24.52 9.45
C ILE A 72 -7.33 -23.47 8.32
N VAL A 73 -7.92 -22.31 8.61
CA VAL A 73 -8.13 -21.25 7.62
C VAL A 73 -6.84 -20.45 7.38
N GLY A 74 -6.05 -20.18 8.41
CA GLY A 74 -4.76 -19.47 8.29
C GLY A 74 -3.61 -20.34 7.76
N GLY A 75 -3.59 -21.63 8.10
CA GLY A 75 -2.60 -22.60 7.62
C GLY A 75 -2.76 -23.00 6.15
N LEU A 76 -4.00 -22.97 5.63
CA LEU A 76 -4.28 -23.27 4.22
C LEU A 76 -3.80 -22.16 3.27
N GLY A 77 -3.81 -20.90 3.71
CA GLY A 77 -3.29 -19.79 2.91
C GLY A 77 -1.76 -19.82 2.75
N PHE A 78 -1.04 -20.35 3.71
CA PHE A 78 0.43 -20.43 3.69
C PHE A 78 0.99 -21.66 2.97
N ALA A 79 0.20 -22.76 2.91
CA ALA A 79 0.64 -24.02 2.31
C ALA A 79 0.53 -24.05 0.78
N ILE A 80 -0.18 -23.12 0.16
CA ILE A 80 -0.41 -23.13 -1.31
C ILE A 80 0.83 -22.62 -2.08
N TYR A 81 1.76 -21.93 -1.43
CA TYR A 81 2.89 -21.30 -2.13
C TYR A 81 4.27 -21.95 -1.93
N SER A 82 4.42 -22.90 -1.03
CA SER A 82 5.72 -23.57 -0.86
C SER A 82 5.64 -25.07 -1.12
N THR A 83 6.10 -25.44 -2.31
CA THR A 83 6.56 -26.79 -2.70
C THR A 83 5.51 -27.89 -2.69
N THR A 84 4.87 -28.05 -3.81
CA THR A 84 4.33 -29.30 -4.32
C THR A 84 5.32 -30.45 -4.08
N THR A 85 4.86 -31.50 -3.44
CA THR A 85 5.21 -32.92 -3.61
C THR A 85 5.70 -33.73 -2.43
N GLN A 86 6.05 -33.21 -1.26
CA GLN A 86 6.52 -34.09 -0.19
C GLN A 86 5.78 -34.01 1.16
N TYR A 87 5.06 -32.95 1.47
CA TYR A 87 4.38 -32.80 2.76
C TYR A 87 2.92 -33.24 2.81
N GLY A 88 2.24 -33.34 1.67
CA GLY A 88 0.83 -33.74 1.61
C GLY A 88 0.58 -35.21 1.99
N ALA A 89 1.54 -36.09 1.69
CA ALA A 89 1.39 -37.52 1.95
C ALA A 89 1.55 -37.91 3.43
N SER A 90 2.35 -37.16 4.19
CA SER A 90 2.61 -37.49 5.61
C SER A 90 1.52 -37.00 6.56
N LEU A 91 0.88 -35.86 6.25
CA LEU A 91 -0.25 -35.34 7.04
C LEU A 91 -1.51 -36.18 6.85
N HIS A 92 -1.80 -36.63 5.63
CA HIS A 92 -2.93 -37.53 5.37
C HIS A 92 -2.79 -38.88 6.08
N THR A 93 -1.57 -39.42 6.20
CA THR A 93 -1.33 -40.68 6.91
C THR A 93 -1.44 -40.53 8.44
N GLN A 94 -1.04 -39.38 9.00
CA GLN A 94 -1.15 -39.17 10.46
C GLN A 94 -2.57 -38.88 10.90
N VAL A 95 -3.34 -38.04 10.17
CA VAL A 95 -4.75 -37.75 10.50
C VAL A 95 -5.61 -38.98 10.33
N THR A 96 -5.39 -39.80 9.29
CA THR A 96 -6.10 -41.07 9.12
C THR A 96 -5.70 -42.11 10.16
N ALA A 97 -4.45 -42.13 10.62
CA ALA A 97 -4.01 -43.04 11.67
C ALA A 97 -4.59 -42.68 13.05
N GLN A 98 -4.63 -41.37 13.39
CA GLN A 98 -5.27 -40.91 14.62
C GLN A 98 -6.79 -41.11 14.62
N ALA A 99 -7.48 -40.85 13.52
CA ALA A 99 -8.91 -41.10 13.38
C ALA A 99 -9.23 -42.61 13.53
N ARG A 100 -8.40 -43.48 12.93
CA ARG A 100 -8.53 -44.93 13.07
C ARG A 100 -8.27 -45.42 14.51
N ALA A 101 -7.31 -44.85 15.20
CA ALA A 101 -7.01 -45.18 16.59
C ALA A 101 -8.16 -44.74 17.53
N THR A 102 -8.75 -43.57 17.31
CA THR A 102 -9.87 -43.07 18.11
C THR A 102 -11.13 -43.91 17.89
N VAL A 103 -11.42 -44.29 16.64
CA VAL A 103 -12.56 -45.17 16.30
C VAL A 103 -12.36 -46.59 16.83
N ALA A 104 -11.14 -47.10 16.80
CA ALA A 104 -10.82 -48.40 17.39
C ALA A 104 -10.97 -48.42 18.93
N ALA A 105 -10.56 -47.32 19.61
CA ALA A 105 -10.74 -47.19 21.06
C ALA A 105 -12.20 -47.04 21.48
N GLN A 106 -13.01 -46.33 20.71
CA GLN A 106 -14.45 -46.21 20.93
C GLN A 106 -15.19 -47.52 20.61
N GLY A 107 -14.78 -48.24 19.56
CA GLY A 107 -15.32 -49.56 19.20
C GLY A 107 -15.13 -50.61 20.28
N THR A 108 -13.96 -50.58 20.97
CA THR A 108 -13.69 -51.52 22.08
C THR A 108 -14.49 -51.21 23.36
N ALA A 109 -14.86 -49.94 23.58
CA ALA A 109 -15.69 -49.55 24.72
C ALA A 109 -17.19 -49.94 24.50
N LEU A 110 -17.69 -49.85 23.27
CA LEU A 110 -19.07 -50.24 22.91
C LEU A 110 -19.26 -51.75 22.79
N ALA A 111 -18.22 -52.51 22.45
CA ALA A 111 -18.28 -53.95 22.31
C ALA A 111 -18.55 -54.74 23.61
N LYS A 112 -18.48 -54.09 24.79
CA LYS A 112 -18.80 -54.72 26.08
C LYS A 112 -20.29 -54.82 26.39
N THR A 113 -21.16 -54.14 25.62
CA THR A 113 -22.63 -54.07 25.89
C THR A 113 -23.53 -54.39 24.70
N GLN A 114 -22.96 -54.66 23.52
CA GLN A 114 -23.74 -54.95 22.30
C GLN A 114 -23.28 -56.25 21.65
N THR A 115 -24.20 -56.90 20.91
CA THR A 115 -23.82 -58.05 20.09
C THR A 115 -22.78 -57.66 19.05
N PRO A 116 -21.78 -58.50 18.75
CA PRO A 116 -20.66 -58.16 17.88
C PRO A 116 -21.06 -57.59 16.50
N SER A 117 -22.18 -58.01 15.96
CA SER A 117 -22.70 -57.52 14.68
C SER A 117 -23.24 -56.09 14.74
N ALA A 118 -23.88 -55.70 15.84
CA ALA A 118 -24.41 -54.33 16.01
C ALA A 118 -23.27 -53.31 16.27
N ALA A 119 -22.24 -53.72 17.02
CA ALA A 119 -21.05 -52.86 17.25
C ALA A 119 -20.29 -52.61 15.95
N LEU A 120 -20.17 -53.62 15.08
CA LEU A 120 -19.50 -53.49 13.79
C LEU A 120 -20.26 -52.54 12.83
N ALA A 121 -21.58 -52.66 12.78
CA ALA A 121 -22.43 -51.78 11.97
C ALA A 121 -22.37 -50.32 12.42
N THR A 122 -22.36 -50.08 13.74
CA THR A 122 -22.23 -48.73 14.30
C THR A 122 -20.84 -48.11 14.00
N ALA A 123 -19.78 -48.90 14.10
CA ALA A 123 -18.43 -48.48 13.76
C ALA A 123 -18.31 -48.15 12.26
N GLN A 124 -18.89 -48.98 11.37
CA GLN A 124 -18.88 -48.72 9.94
C GLN A 124 -19.65 -47.42 9.58
N ALA A 125 -20.84 -47.23 10.15
CA ALA A 125 -21.64 -46.03 9.95
C ALA A 125 -20.88 -44.74 10.42
N ALA A 126 -20.12 -44.82 11.51
CA ALA A 126 -19.28 -43.69 11.97
C ALA A 126 -18.11 -43.40 11.01
N ILE A 127 -17.49 -44.43 10.45
CA ILE A 127 -16.42 -44.28 9.44
C ILE A 127 -16.99 -43.63 8.17
N ASP A 128 -18.13 -44.11 7.68
CA ASP A 128 -18.77 -43.59 6.48
C ASP A 128 -19.24 -42.14 6.66
N ALA A 129 -19.80 -41.80 7.82
CA ALA A 129 -20.16 -40.43 8.17
C ALA A 129 -18.94 -39.49 8.22
N THR A 130 -17.82 -39.95 8.80
CA THR A 130 -16.57 -39.20 8.85
C THR A 130 -15.99 -38.99 7.45
N ALA A 131 -15.96 -40.00 6.60
CA ALA A 131 -15.49 -39.91 5.22
C ALA A 131 -16.35 -38.94 4.40
N THR A 132 -17.67 -38.99 4.57
CA THR A 132 -18.60 -38.05 3.91
C THR A 132 -18.37 -36.61 4.36
N ALA A 133 -18.23 -36.37 5.67
CA ALA A 133 -17.95 -35.03 6.20
C ALA A 133 -16.59 -34.48 5.71
N GLN A 134 -15.59 -35.35 5.65
CA GLN A 134 -14.25 -34.95 5.15
C GLN A 134 -14.27 -34.64 3.66
N SER A 135 -14.98 -35.40 2.84
CA SER A 135 -15.10 -35.12 1.41
C SER A 135 -15.88 -33.82 1.16
N ALA A 136 -16.95 -33.56 1.92
CA ALA A 136 -17.71 -32.32 1.84
C ALA A 136 -16.87 -31.10 2.25
N ALA A 137 -16.08 -31.20 3.33
CA ALA A 137 -15.19 -30.16 3.78
C ALA A 137 -14.10 -29.87 2.74
N THR A 138 -13.51 -30.88 2.12
CA THR A 138 -12.53 -30.75 1.06
C THR A 138 -13.13 -30.06 -0.17
N ALA A 139 -14.32 -30.48 -0.62
CA ALA A 139 -15.00 -29.87 -1.74
C ALA A 139 -15.31 -28.38 -1.51
N THR A 140 -15.77 -28.04 -0.29
CA THR A 140 -16.04 -26.64 0.10
C THR A 140 -14.74 -25.80 0.10
N ALA A 141 -13.64 -26.33 0.63
CA ALA A 141 -12.35 -25.66 0.64
C ALA A 141 -11.82 -25.44 -0.78
N THR A 142 -11.96 -26.42 -1.67
CA THR A 142 -11.57 -26.32 -3.08
C THR A 142 -12.39 -25.23 -3.79
N ALA A 143 -13.71 -25.25 -3.66
CA ALA A 143 -14.56 -24.24 -4.27
C ALA A 143 -14.26 -22.81 -3.76
N ALA A 144 -13.99 -22.64 -2.47
CA ALA A 144 -13.58 -21.36 -1.90
C ALA A 144 -12.25 -20.87 -2.49
N THR A 145 -11.28 -21.76 -2.65
CA THR A 145 -9.98 -21.44 -3.25
C THR A 145 -10.12 -21.04 -4.72
N GLU A 146 -10.92 -21.75 -5.49
CA GLU A 146 -11.21 -21.44 -6.90
C GLU A 146 -11.88 -20.07 -7.03
N GLN A 147 -12.84 -19.74 -6.17
CA GLN A 147 -13.51 -18.45 -6.16
C GLN A 147 -12.56 -17.30 -5.84
N VAL A 148 -11.69 -17.45 -4.84
CA VAL A 148 -10.66 -16.45 -4.48
C VAL A 148 -9.70 -16.22 -5.65
N THR A 149 -9.25 -17.31 -6.27
CA THR A 149 -8.34 -17.24 -7.43
C THR A 149 -9.01 -16.56 -8.62
N ALA A 150 -10.25 -16.91 -8.94
CA ALA A 150 -11.01 -16.29 -10.02
C ALA A 150 -11.21 -14.78 -9.79
N THR A 151 -11.53 -14.40 -8.55
CA THR A 151 -11.67 -12.98 -8.18
C THR A 151 -10.35 -12.22 -8.33
N ALA A 152 -9.24 -12.76 -7.84
CA ALA A 152 -7.92 -12.16 -7.97
C ALA A 152 -7.52 -12.00 -9.46
N THR A 153 -7.80 -13.02 -10.29
CA THR A 153 -7.56 -12.97 -11.73
C THR A 153 -8.40 -11.89 -12.40
N ALA A 154 -9.69 -11.80 -12.08
CA ALA A 154 -10.57 -10.76 -12.65
C ALA A 154 -10.11 -9.34 -12.27
N LEU A 155 -9.65 -9.11 -11.05
CA LEU A 155 -9.10 -7.83 -10.60
C LEU A 155 -7.77 -7.53 -11.29
N GLN A 156 -6.94 -8.53 -11.54
CA GLN A 156 -5.70 -8.41 -12.31
C GLN A 156 -5.98 -8.04 -13.77
N ASP A 157 -6.97 -8.65 -14.39
CA ASP A 157 -7.38 -8.36 -15.76
C ASP A 157 -7.99 -6.96 -15.88
N MET A 158 -8.77 -6.52 -14.88
CA MET A 158 -9.28 -5.15 -14.80
C MET A 158 -8.14 -4.12 -14.81
N TYR A 159 -7.09 -4.34 -14.01
CA TYR A 159 -5.91 -3.47 -14.00
C TYR A 159 -5.27 -3.40 -15.40
N ARG A 160 -4.98 -4.55 -16.02
CA ARG A 160 -4.37 -4.62 -17.34
C ARG A 160 -5.23 -3.92 -18.40
N GLN A 161 -6.55 -4.14 -18.38
CA GLN A 161 -7.48 -3.54 -19.33
C GLN A 161 -7.51 -2.01 -19.23
N ILE A 162 -7.42 -1.46 -18.02
CA ILE A 162 -7.40 -0.01 -17.79
C ILE A 162 -6.05 0.56 -18.25
N THR A 163 -4.96 -0.03 -17.80
CA THR A 163 -3.59 0.50 -18.03
C THR A 163 -3.06 0.24 -19.44
N SER A 164 -3.73 -0.59 -20.25
CA SER A 164 -3.41 -0.76 -21.68
C SER A 164 -3.93 0.39 -22.56
N LYS A 165 -4.78 1.26 -22.02
CA LYS A 165 -5.28 2.44 -22.73
C LYS A 165 -4.28 3.59 -22.66
N THR A 166 -4.47 4.60 -23.50
CA THR A 166 -3.69 5.84 -23.39
C THR A 166 -4.03 6.54 -22.08
N PRO A 167 -3.03 6.88 -21.25
CA PRO A 167 -3.25 7.59 -19.99
C PRO A 167 -3.74 9.03 -20.25
N THR A 168 -4.58 9.55 -19.39
CA THR A 168 -5.02 10.94 -19.38
C THR A 168 -3.90 11.87 -18.90
N LEU A 169 -3.05 11.37 -17.99
CA LEU A 169 -1.84 12.03 -17.52
C LEU A 169 -0.69 11.03 -17.65
N ASP A 170 0.39 11.48 -18.30
CA ASP A 170 1.63 10.71 -18.47
C ASP A 170 2.81 11.65 -18.17
N ASP A 171 3.46 11.42 -17.03
CA ASP A 171 4.52 12.28 -16.51
C ASP A 171 5.72 11.45 -16.07
N SER A 172 6.85 11.64 -16.73
CA SER A 172 8.09 10.95 -16.39
C SER A 172 8.66 11.35 -15.04
N LEU A 173 8.21 12.50 -14.48
CA LEU A 173 8.78 13.13 -13.29
C LEU A 173 10.26 13.50 -13.43
N SER A 174 10.72 13.79 -14.65
CA SER A 174 12.07 14.28 -14.90
C SER A 174 12.24 15.76 -14.60
N ASP A 175 11.15 16.53 -14.70
CA ASP A 175 11.05 17.96 -14.46
C ASP A 175 9.60 18.38 -14.22
N ASN A 176 9.36 19.67 -13.95
CA ASN A 176 8.02 20.22 -13.67
C ASN A 176 7.35 20.89 -14.88
N THR A 177 7.75 20.53 -16.11
CA THR A 177 7.30 21.24 -17.34
C THR A 177 5.98 20.71 -17.90
N ARG A 178 5.49 19.56 -17.42
CA ARG A 178 4.27 18.90 -17.91
C ARG A 178 2.97 19.59 -17.52
N GLY A 179 3.04 20.66 -16.71
CA GLY A 179 1.86 21.45 -16.31
C GLY A 179 1.09 20.90 -15.13
N ASN A 180 1.51 19.79 -14.54
CA ASN A 180 0.87 19.18 -13.37
C ASN A 180 1.14 19.96 -12.07
N LYS A 181 2.10 20.89 -12.08
CA LYS A 181 2.50 21.76 -10.96
C LYS A 181 2.80 20.94 -9.71
N TRP A 182 3.77 20.04 -9.85
CA TRP A 182 4.26 19.30 -8.70
C TRP A 182 4.84 20.26 -7.68
N THR A 183 4.54 20.06 -6.40
CA THR A 183 5.15 20.80 -5.30
C THR A 183 6.67 20.75 -5.43
N GLU A 184 7.34 21.92 -5.40
CA GLU A 184 8.78 22.00 -5.54
C GLU A 184 9.35 22.96 -4.53
N GLY A 185 10.45 22.57 -3.89
CA GLY A 185 11.16 23.35 -2.91
C GLY A 185 11.49 22.59 -1.64
N THR A 186 12.14 23.31 -0.74
CA THR A 186 12.50 22.80 0.58
C THR A 186 11.45 23.29 1.58
N ALA A 187 10.60 22.39 2.05
CA ALA A 187 9.58 22.71 3.06
C ALA A 187 10.21 23.06 4.43
N SER A 188 11.39 22.45 4.72
CA SER A 188 12.23 22.76 5.88
C SER A 188 13.68 22.36 5.57
N ALA A 189 14.62 22.62 6.50
CA ALA A 189 15.99 22.11 6.37
C ALA A 189 16.06 20.55 6.36
N LYS A 190 14.95 19.88 6.62
CA LYS A 190 14.84 18.42 6.76
C LYS A 190 13.89 17.77 5.77
N SER A 191 13.07 18.54 5.05
CA SER A 191 12.01 18.04 4.18
C SER A 191 12.01 18.76 2.85
N ALA A 192 11.96 18.03 1.75
CA ALA A 192 11.99 18.61 0.41
C ALA A 192 11.23 17.78 -0.63
N CYS A 193 10.75 18.49 -1.66
CA CYS A 193 10.21 17.95 -2.90
C CYS A 193 11.05 18.56 -4.03
N VAL A 194 11.89 17.80 -4.71
CA VAL A 194 12.85 18.37 -5.68
C VAL A 194 13.01 17.46 -6.91
N PHE A 195 13.15 18.10 -8.07
CA PHE A 195 13.59 17.41 -9.29
C PHE A 195 15.10 17.42 -9.36
N THR A 196 15.71 16.25 -9.42
CA THR A 196 17.15 16.09 -9.57
C THR A 196 17.48 14.74 -10.21
N GLY A 197 18.59 14.68 -10.95
CA GLY A 197 19.01 13.42 -11.58
C GLY A 197 18.02 12.82 -12.60
N GLY A 198 17.01 13.58 -13.04
CA GLY A 198 15.98 13.09 -13.96
C GLY A 198 14.83 12.35 -13.25
N THR A 199 14.71 12.49 -11.94
CA THR A 199 13.63 11.91 -11.12
C THR A 199 13.13 12.93 -10.10
N TYR A 200 11.98 12.67 -9.51
CA TYR A 200 11.39 13.50 -8.47
C TYR A 200 11.69 12.90 -7.10
N HIS A 201 12.43 13.63 -6.28
CA HIS A 201 12.85 13.19 -4.96
C HIS A 201 11.96 13.79 -3.89
N VAL A 202 11.51 12.94 -3.00
CA VAL A 202 10.84 13.33 -1.75
C VAL A 202 11.74 12.95 -0.59
N ILE A 203 12.09 13.95 0.22
CA ILE A 203 13.01 13.79 1.34
C ILE A 203 12.30 14.16 2.62
N GLU A 204 12.38 13.31 3.62
CA GLU A 204 11.95 13.58 4.98
C GLU A 204 13.02 13.08 5.97
N SER A 205 13.53 13.97 6.80
CA SER A 205 14.59 13.67 7.77
C SER A 205 14.20 14.06 9.20
N GLN A 206 12.93 14.32 9.44
CA GLN A 206 12.40 14.57 10.78
C GLN A 206 11.62 13.35 11.25
N LEU A 207 12.12 12.72 12.30
CA LEU A 207 11.54 11.51 12.88
C LEU A 207 10.03 11.68 13.20
N GLY A 208 9.24 10.75 12.73
CA GLY A 208 7.79 10.72 12.92
C GLY A 208 7.03 11.69 12.01
N PHE A 209 7.65 12.17 10.92
CA PHE A 209 7.00 13.07 9.97
C PHE A 209 6.85 12.43 8.59
N LEU A 210 5.86 12.93 7.88
CA LEU A 210 5.57 12.65 6.48
C LEU A 210 5.79 13.93 5.67
N GLN A 211 6.53 13.84 4.57
CA GLN A 211 6.60 14.87 3.55
C GLN A 211 5.67 14.51 2.39
N PRO A 212 4.53 15.18 2.23
CA PRO A 212 3.67 15.04 1.06
C PRO A 212 4.12 15.99 -0.04
N CYS A 213 4.08 15.55 -1.29
CA CYS A 213 4.34 16.35 -2.47
C CYS A 213 3.19 16.14 -3.47
N PHE A 214 2.48 17.19 -3.84
CA PHE A 214 1.25 17.12 -4.62
C PHE A 214 1.44 17.59 -6.07
N ALA A 215 0.70 17.01 -6.99
CA ALA A 215 0.47 17.54 -8.33
C ALA A 215 -0.72 18.52 -8.27
N GLU A 216 -0.44 19.79 -7.97
CA GLU A 216 -1.44 20.79 -7.56
C GLU A 216 -2.47 21.12 -8.67
N ALA A 217 -2.11 20.92 -9.94
CA ALA A 217 -3.00 21.17 -11.08
C ALA A 217 -3.84 19.93 -11.47
N THR A 218 -4.01 18.97 -10.57
CA THR A 218 -4.77 17.74 -10.82
C THR A 218 -6.02 17.66 -9.93
N ASP A 219 -7.07 17.03 -10.47
CA ASP A 219 -8.28 16.66 -9.73
C ASP A 219 -8.91 15.43 -10.40
N PHE A 220 -8.99 14.34 -9.68
CA PHE A 220 -9.51 13.06 -10.16
C PHE A 220 -10.51 12.46 -9.17
N ASN A 221 -11.62 11.92 -9.70
CA ASN A 221 -12.64 11.23 -8.90
C ASN A 221 -12.59 9.70 -9.07
N ASN A 222 -12.86 9.19 -10.29
CA ASN A 222 -12.74 7.77 -10.63
C ASN A 222 -11.58 7.60 -11.61
N PHE A 223 -10.56 6.85 -11.20
CA PHE A 223 -9.32 6.77 -11.97
C PHE A 223 -8.49 5.55 -11.56
N ALA A 224 -7.58 5.15 -12.43
CA ALA A 224 -6.41 4.38 -12.07
C ALA A 224 -5.21 5.33 -12.01
N TYR A 225 -4.37 5.18 -11.00
CA TYR A 225 -3.15 5.94 -10.82
C TYR A 225 -2.01 4.99 -10.47
N GLN A 226 -0.89 5.11 -11.17
CA GLN A 226 0.33 4.37 -10.86
C GLN A 226 1.55 5.29 -10.87
N VAL A 227 2.56 4.91 -10.11
CA VAL A 227 3.86 5.57 -10.05
C VAL A 227 4.95 4.53 -9.75
N GLN A 228 6.11 4.69 -10.35
CA GLN A 228 7.31 3.97 -9.96
C GLN A 228 7.99 4.71 -8.82
N MET A 229 8.41 3.96 -7.81
CA MET A 229 9.13 4.49 -6.66
C MET A 229 10.33 3.62 -6.30
N ASN A 230 11.36 4.26 -5.79
CA ASN A 230 12.60 3.65 -5.34
C ASN A 230 13.01 4.27 -4.00
N ILE A 231 12.95 3.51 -2.93
CA ILE A 231 13.40 3.97 -1.60
C ILE A 231 14.93 3.90 -1.57
N THR A 232 15.59 5.05 -1.68
CA THR A 232 17.06 5.11 -1.72
C THR A 232 17.68 5.17 -0.33
N LYS A 233 16.94 5.75 0.63
CA LYS A 233 17.28 5.79 2.06
C LYS A 233 16.01 5.65 2.90
N GLY A 234 16.16 5.16 4.12
CA GLY A 234 15.07 5.05 5.07
C GLY A 234 14.22 3.82 4.84
N SER A 235 12.93 3.90 5.12
CA SER A 235 12.08 2.71 5.18
C SER A 235 10.81 2.76 4.36
N GLU A 236 10.20 3.92 4.16
CA GLU A 236 8.83 3.99 3.67
C GLU A 236 8.59 5.12 2.68
N GLY A 237 7.79 4.85 1.66
CA GLY A 237 7.30 5.82 0.71
C GLY A 237 5.99 5.37 0.09
N GLY A 238 5.30 6.28 -0.62
CA GLY A 238 4.03 5.93 -1.21
C GLY A 238 3.44 7.01 -2.09
N MET A 239 2.20 6.75 -2.50
CA MET A 239 1.39 7.61 -3.34
C MET A 239 0.24 8.23 -2.55
N LEU A 240 -0.11 9.46 -2.90
CA LEU A 240 -1.26 10.19 -2.37
C LEU A 240 -2.34 10.28 -3.44
N PHE A 241 -3.59 10.19 -3.05
CA PHE A 241 -4.69 10.34 -3.98
C PHE A 241 -5.94 10.92 -3.30
N ARG A 242 -6.84 11.48 -4.14
CA ARG A 242 -8.01 12.24 -3.69
C ARG A 242 -7.65 13.26 -2.62
N ALA A 243 -6.52 13.94 -2.84
CA ALA A 243 -5.95 14.84 -1.86
C ALA A 243 -6.56 16.24 -1.98
N ASN A 244 -6.63 16.93 -0.83
CA ASN A 244 -6.86 18.36 -0.72
C ASN A 244 -5.71 18.96 0.10
N ASN A 245 -4.68 19.46 -0.58
CA ASN A 245 -3.50 20.01 0.05
C ASN A 245 -3.85 21.15 1.03
N ALA A 246 -4.76 22.05 0.65
CA ALA A 246 -5.14 23.20 1.47
C ALA A 246 -5.79 22.80 2.81
N ARG A 247 -6.38 21.61 2.88
CA ARG A 247 -7.01 21.07 4.09
C ARG A 247 -6.18 20.00 4.78
N GLY A 248 -5.05 19.60 4.18
CA GLY A 248 -4.25 18.48 4.68
C GLY A 248 -5.06 17.18 4.74
N GLN A 249 -5.80 16.88 3.67
CA GLN A 249 -6.68 15.72 3.57
C GLN A 249 -6.26 14.85 2.38
N TYR A 250 -6.10 13.53 2.57
CA TYR A 250 -5.72 12.60 1.50
C TYR A 250 -5.86 11.14 1.91
N TYR A 251 -5.87 10.25 0.92
CA TYR A 251 -5.49 8.86 1.11
C TYR A 251 -4.01 8.69 0.83
N LEU A 252 -3.35 7.85 1.62
CA LEU A 252 -1.95 7.47 1.50
C LEU A 252 -1.84 5.96 1.33
N PHE A 253 -1.37 5.50 0.16
CA PHE A 253 -0.98 4.12 -0.06
C PHE A 253 0.53 4.05 -0.07
N ARG A 254 1.12 3.43 0.95
CA ARG A 254 2.56 3.33 1.16
C ARG A 254 3.04 1.89 1.27
N ILE A 255 4.31 1.70 0.97
CA ILE A 255 5.02 0.44 1.15
C ILE A 255 6.33 0.68 1.89
N ASP A 256 6.83 -0.38 2.54
CA ASP A 256 8.15 -0.38 3.18
C ASP A 256 9.15 -1.29 2.45
N THR A 257 10.40 -1.24 2.89
CA THR A 257 11.49 -2.08 2.37
C THR A 257 11.44 -3.53 2.83
N GLN A 258 10.51 -3.89 3.72
CA GLN A 258 10.40 -5.22 4.33
C GLN A 258 9.20 -6.02 3.80
N GLY A 259 8.36 -5.41 2.94
CA GLY A 259 7.25 -6.10 2.30
C GLY A 259 5.88 -5.78 2.86
N THR A 260 5.77 -4.77 3.72
CA THR A 260 4.50 -4.30 4.26
C THR A 260 3.89 -3.23 3.36
N TYR A 261 2.59 -3.29 3.14
CA TYR A 261 1.81 -2.21 2.56
C TYR A 261 0.79 -1.69 3.56
N THR A 262 0.44 -0.42 3.44
CA THR A 262 -0.60 0.21 4.27
C THR A 262 -1.37 1.23 3.44
N LEU A 263 -2.71 1.18 3.52
CA LEU A 263 -3.59 2.23 3.05
C LEU A 263 -4.16 2.97 4.24
N GLU A 264 -4.03 4.28 4.25
CA GLU A 264 -4.47 5.16 5.32
C GLU A 264 -5.28 6.32 4.75
N VAL A 265 -6.15 6.88 5.58
CA VAL A 265 -6.81 8.16 5.33
C VAL A 265 -6.33 9.18 6.37
N TYR A 266 -5.84 10.32 5.89
CA TYR A 266 -5.52 11.46 6.72
C TYR A 266 -6.63 12.50 6.63
N ASN A 267 -7.25 12.79 7.76
CA ASN A 267 -8.35 13.73 7.85
C ASN A 267 -8.34 14.45 9.20
N ASN A 268 -8.46 15.78 9.17
CA ASN A 268 -8.51 16.62 10.38
C ASN A 268 -7.36 16.37 11.37
N GLY A 269 -6.15 16.20 10.89
CA GLY A 269 -4.97 15.96 11.73
C GLY A 269 -4.82 14.54 12.24
N GLN A 270 -5.69 13.61 11.83
CA GLN A 270 -5.66 12.20 12.24
C GLN A 270 -5.38 11.30 11.05
N LEU A 271 -4.49 10.34 11.25
CA LEU A 271 -4.21 9.26 10.34
C LEU A 271 -4.95 7.99 10.82
N THR A 272 -5.79 7.44 9.96
CA THR A 272 -6.54 6.21 10.24
C THR A 272 -6.15 5.14 9.23
N THR A 273 -5.69 3.99 9.71
CA THR A 273 -5.38 2.84 8.87
C THR A 273 -6.67 2.16 8.40
N LEU A 274 -6.83 2.06 7.08
CA LEU A 274 -7.94 1.38 6.43
C LEU A 274 -7.62 -0.08 6.10
N SER A 275 -6.36 -0.34 5.72
CA SER A 275 -5.87 -1.70 5.42
C SER A 275 -4.36 -1.74 5.59
N SER A 276 -3.85 -2.87 6.05
CA SER A 276 -2.42 -3.13 6.13
C SER A 276 -2.17 -4.63 5.96
N GLY A 277 -1.05 -4.99 5.36
CA GLY A 277 -0.68 -6.39 5.18
C GLY A 277 0.75 -6.55 4.69
N HIS A 278 1.20 -7.80 4.64
CA HIS A 278 2.48 -8.19 4.08
C HIS A 278 2.25 -8.90 2.74
N THR A 279 3.07 -8.59 1.73
CA THR A 279 2.93 -9.20 0.40
C THR A 279 4.29 -9.46 -0.25
N LEU A 280 4.35 -10.57 -1.00
CA LEU A 280 5.50 -10.90 -1.83
C LEU A 280 5.53 -10.11 -3.16
N ALA A 281 4.50 -9.31 -3.43
CA ALA A 281 4.49 -8.43 -4.60
C ALA A 281 5.52 -7.29 -4.50
N ILE A 282 5.99 -6.95 -3.29
CA ILE A 282 7.01 -5.92 -3.05
C ILE A 282 8.39 -6.52 -3.31
N THR A 283 9.19 -5.86 -4.15
CA THR A 283 10.62 -6.13 -4.25
C THR A 283 11.32 -5.50 -3.06
N LEU A 284 11.86 -6.36 -2.18
CA LEU A 284 12.38 -5.97 -0.87
C LEU A 284 13.72 -5.23 -0.94
N GLY A 285 13.98 -4.38 0.05
CA GLY A 285 15.25 -3.70 0.26
C GLY A 285 15.31 -2.30 -0.33
N LEU A 286 16.42 -1.63 -0.05
CA LEU A 286 16.71 -0.30 -0.58
C LEU A 286 17.12 -0.37 -2.05
N LYS A 287 16.88 0.72 -2.77
CA LYS A 287 17.23 0.89 -4.19
C LYS A 287 16.58 -0.16 -5.11
N GLN A 288 15.44 -0.67 -4.68
CA GLN A 288 14.59 -1.54 -5.49
C GLN A 288 13.41 -0.74 -6.03
N THR A 289 13.22 -0.80 -7.34
CA THR A 289 12.07 -0.15 -7.97
C THR A 289 10.83 -0.98 -7.72
N ASN A 290 9.81 -0.35 -7.18
CA ASN A 290 8.47 -0.88 -7.05
C ASN A 290 7.48 0.03 -7.78
N GLN A 291 6.52 -0.53 -8.47
CA GLN A 291 5.39 0.21 -9.03
C GLN A 291 4.21 0.07 -8.07
N VAL A 292 3.76 1.17 -7.51
CA VAL A 292 2.54 1.20 -6.70
C VAL A 292 1.40 1.78 -7.51
N ALA A 293 0.21 1.19 -7.38
CA ALA A 293 -0.96 1.63 -8.13
C ALA A 293 -2.26 1.46 -7.35
N VAL A 294 -3.21 2.34 -7.62
CA VAL A 294 -4.59 2.28 -7.12
C VAL A 294 -5.57 2.45 -8.26
N ILE A 295 -6.63 1.64 -8.26
CA ILE A 295 -7.85 1.93 -9.03
C ILE A 295 -8.88 2.43 -8.02
N ALA A 296 -9.19 3.73 -8.06
CA ALA A 296 -10.21 4.37 -7.25
C ALA A 296 -11.49 4.48 -8.07
N ASN A 297 -12.48 3.64 -7.76
CA ASN A 297 -13.76 3.60 -8.44
C ASN A 297 -14.90 3.77 -7.43
N HIS A 298 -15.54 4.92 -7.42
CA HIS A 298 -16.51 5.35 -6.41
C HIS A 298 -15.90 5.22 -5.00
N THR A 299 -16.42 4.33 -4.18
CA THR A 299 -15.98 4.09 -2.80
C THR A 299 -14.97 2.94 -2.68
N ASN A 300 -14.68 2.24 -3.77
CA ASN A 300 -13.79 1.10 -3.77
C ASN A 300 -12.40 1.47 -4.26
N PHE A 301 -11.39 1.04 -3.51
CA PHE A 301 -9.98 1.16 -3.85
C PHE A 301 -9.40 -0.23 -4.06
N TYR A 302 -8.89 -0.50 -5.25
CA TYR A 302 -8.18 -1.73 -5.57
C TYR A 302 -6.69 -1.40 -5.62
N LEU A 303 -5.92 -2.03 -4.75
CA LEU A 303 -4.50 -1.75 -4.56
C LEU A 303 -3.66 -2.76 -5.32
N TYR A 304 -2.62 -2.26 -5.98
CA TYR A 304 -1.69 -3.08 -6.76
C TYR A 304 -0.24 -2.68 -6.45
N ILE A 305 0.64 -3.67 -6.42
CA ILE A 305 2.08 -3.48 -6.31
C ILE A 305 2.75 -4.37 -7.37
N ASN A 306 3.64 -3.78 -8.15
CA ASN A 306 4.30 -4.45 -9.27
C ASN A 306 3.30 -5.19 -10.17
N GLN A 307 2.19 -4.49 -10.47
CA GLN A 307 1.06 -4.98 -11.26
C GLN A 307 0.30 -6.17 -10.63
N GLN A 308 0.61 -6.59 -9.42
CA GLN A 308 -0.10 -7.65 -8.71
C GLN A 308 -1.16 -7.03 -7.78
N TYR A 309 -2.38 -7.57 -7.84
CA TYR A 309 -3.44 -7.20 -6.91
C TYR A 309 -3.07 -7.60 -5.47
N VAL A 310 -3.25 -6.69 -4.51
CA VAL A 310 -2.92 -6.93 -3.10
C VAL A 310 -4.12 -6.76 -2.15
N ALA A 311 -5.01 -5.81 -2.39
CA ALA A 311 -6.16 -5.61 -1.52
C ALA A 311 -7.29 -4.81 -2.20
N THR A 312 -8.51 -4.99 -1.68
CA THR A 312 -9.66 -4.08 -1.93
C THR A 312 -10.09 -3.45 -0.62
N VAL A 313 -10.30 -2.13 -0.65
CA VAL A 313 -10.75 -1.34 0.49
C VAL A 313 -11.95 -0.50 0.07
N THR A 314 -12.94 -0.36 0.94
CA THR A 314 -14.08 0.52 0.72
C THR A 314 -14.04 1.65 1.74
N ASP A 315 -14.02 2.90 1.26
CA ASP A 315 -14.08 4.10 2.10
C ASP A 315 -14.78 5.24 1.37
N THR A 316 -15.46 6.10 2.11
CA THR A 316 -16.30 7.18 1.58
C THR A 316 -15.81 8.58 1.99
N THR A 317 -14.66 8.69 2.64
CA THR A 317 -14.20 9.95 3.24
C THR A 317 -13.96 11.04 2.19
N PHE A 318 -13.28 10.71 1.09
CA PHE A 318 -13.06 11.65 -0.01
C PHE A 318 -13.44 11.02 -1.35
N SER A 319 -14.13 11.80 -2.21
CA SER A 319 -14.61 11.33 -3.50
C SER A 319 -13.73 11.76 -4.69
N SER A 320 -12.98 12.86 -4.56
CA SER A 320 -12.07 13.38 -5.58
C SER A 320 -10.93 14.18 -4.96
N GLY A 321 -9.97 14.58 -5.77
CA GLY A 321 -8.89 15.47 -5.39
C GLY A 321 -7.59 15.23 -6.16
N GLN A 322 -6.53 15.86 -5.69
CA GLN A 322 -5.20 15.82 -6.27
C GLN A 322 -4.56 14.44 -6.10
N ILE A 323 -3.58 14.16 -6.95
CA ILE A 323 -2.62 13.07 -6.75
C ILE A 323 -1.33 13.62 -6.17
N GLY A 324 -0.50 12.74 -5.65
CA GLY A 324 0.80 13.10 -5.09
C GLY A 324 1.63 11.88 -4.71
N VAL A 325 2.79 12.15 -4.12
CA VAL A 325 3.71 11.16 -3.60
C VAL A 325 4.21 11.58 -2.23
N ALA A 326 4.78 10.66 -1.46
CA ALA A 326 5.24 10.97 -0.10
C ALA A 326 6.42 10.11 0.34
N ALA A 327 7.23 10.66 1.24
CA ALA A 327 8.23 9.93 2.01
C ALA A 327 7.94 10.06 3.52
N LEU A 328 8.18 9.00 4.28
CA LEU A 328 7.98 8.95 5.73
C LEU A 328 9.29 8.63 6.43
N ASP A 329 9.67 9.45 7.41
CA ASP A 329 10.73 9.11 8.36
C ASP A 329 10.10 8.47 9.60
N TYR A 330 10.13 7.15 9.65
CA TYR A 330 9.65 6.41 10.82
C TYR A 330 10.72 6.22 11.88
N SER A 331 11.96 5.99 11.46
CA SER A 331 13.09 5.69 12.34
C SER A 331 14.43 6.17 11.79
N THR A 332 14.50 6.46 10.51
CA THR A 332 15.70 6.88 9.79
C THR A 332 15.33 7.85 8.68
N PRO A 333 16.17 8.88 8.42
CA PRO A 333 15.94 9.81 7.32
C PRO A 333 15.64 9.07 6.03
N THR A 334 14.52 9.44 5.40
CA THR A 334 13.99 8.75 4.23
C THR A 334 14.12 9.64 3.00
N GLU A 335 14.56 9.03 1.90
CA GLU A 335 14.58 9.61 0.57
C GLU A 335 14.01 8.61 -0.42
N VAL A 336 13.00 9.06 -1.17
CA VAL A 336 12.32 8.25 -2.18
C VAL A 336 12.38 8.96 -3.52
N GLU A 337 12.84 8.27 -4.55
CA GLU A 337 12.80 8.70 -5.94
C GLU A 337 11.51 8.22 -6.58
N PHE A 338 10.85 9.11 -7.32
CA PHE A 338 9.63 8.80 -8.06
C PHE A 338 9.82 9.10 -9.54
N SER A 339 9.20 8.25 -10.37
CA SER A 339 9.20 8.40 -11.83
C SER A 339 7.95 7.76 -12.45
N ASN A 340 7.68 8.09 -13.71
CA ASN A 340 6.65 7.42 -14.52
C ASN A 340 5.25 7.40 -13.87
N VAL A 341 4.75 8.59 -13.55
CA VAL A 341 3.36 8.77 -13.11
C VAL A 341 2.42 8.64 -14.30
N GLN A 342 1.42 7.80 -14.15
CA GLN A 342 0.36 7.65 -15.16
C GLN A 342 -1.00 7.60 -14.49
N VAL A 343 -1.98 8.28 -15.11
CA VAL A 343 -3.38 8.29 -14.64
C VAL A 343 -4.33 8.03 -15.80
N TRP A 344 -5.31 7.19 -15.59
CA TRP A 344 -6.41 6.88 -16.51
C TRP A 344 -7.73 7.24 -15.82
N LYS A 345 -8.57 8.06 -16.47
CA LYS A 345 -9.94 8.31 -16.03
C LYS A 345 -10.82 7.10 -16.35
N LEU A 346 -11.72 6.75 -15.41
CA LEU A 346 -12.66 5.63 -15.53
C LEU A 346 -14.04 6.14 -15.97
#